data_bd600b297a661964c11aaa6871b4192b
#
_entry.id   bd600b297a661964c11aaa6871b4192b
#
_cell.length_a   1.000
_cell.length_b   1.000
_cell.length_c   1.000
_cell.angle_alpha   90.00
_cell.angle_beta   90.00
_cell.angle_gamma   90.00
#
_symmetry.space_group_name_H-M   'P 1'
#
loop_
_entity.id
_entity.type
_entity.pdbx_description
1 polymer ?
#
loop_
_entity_poly.entity_id
_entity_poly.type
_entity_poly.pdbx_seq_one_letter_code
_entity_poly.pdbx_strand_id
1 'polypeptide(L)'
;DEGACCVTQRALIGRILEHTMSQMRLNPLNGRWVTIVAERAQRPNDFAPRDSSVEDPSRPCPFCPGHEENTPPALETVEKDGTWSMRVIPNRYPAFDGEEAFAVHNLGPVFVMAEASGIHEVFVYTPDHHSGLHLLDDDHAGQLMRMLRDRFAEHAATPQVRYTQAIVNHGREAGASVAHPHGQILGLPFVPGEILDEE
;
A
#
# COMPACT_ATOMS: atom_id res chain seq x y z
N ASP A 1 -34.59 0.87 27.95
CA ASP A 1 -33.19 1.19 27.53
C ASP A 1 -32.64 0.31 26.40
N GLU A 2 -33.39 -0.68 25.91
CA GLU A 2 -32.96 -1.52 24.79
C GLU A 2 -33.09 -0.83 23.40
N GLY A 3 -33.86 0.21 23.28
CA GLY A 3 -34.09 0.93 22.00
C GLY A 3 -32.92 1.83 21.58
N ALA A 4 -32.17 2.40 22.51
CA ALA A 4 -31.09 3.34 22.23
C ALA A 4 -29.84 2.63 21.67
N CYS A 5 -29.56 1.40 22.10
CA CYS A 5 -28.40 0.61 21.64
C CYS A 5 -28.56 0.16 20.18
N CYS A 6 -29.78 -0.21 19.77
CA CYS A 6 -30.05 -0.70 18.42
C CYS A 6 -30.03 0.42 17.36
N VAL A 7 -30.43 1.65 17.73
CA VAL A 7 -30.39 2.81 16.83
C VAL A 7 -28.96 3.25 16.58
N THR A 8 -28.10 3.22 17.59
CA THR A 8 -26.68 3.60 17.47
C THR A 8 -25.92 2.61 16.59
N GLN A 9 -26.18 1.31 16.72
CA GLN A 9 -25.58 0.27 15.86
C GLN A 9 -26.03 0.38 14.39
N ARG A 10 -27.30 0.65 14.12
CA ARG A 10 -27.80 0.85 12.74
C ARG A 10 -27.23 2.11 12.09
N ALA A 11 -27.07 3.19 12.83
CA ALA A 11 -26.45 4.42 12.36
C ALA A 11 -24.94 4.23 12.09
N LEU A 12 -24.25 3.45 12.91
CA LEU A 12 -22.84 3.11 12.72
C LEU A 12 -22.65 2.21 11.48
N ILE A 13 -23.49 1.19 11.32
CA ILE A 13 -23.48 0.29 10.15
C ILE A 13 -23.81 1.07 8.86
N GLY A 14 -24.76 2.01 8.91
CA GLY A 14 -25.07 2.90 7.79
C GLY A 14 -23.87 3.77 7.40
N ARG A 15 -23.20 4.41 8.36
CA ARG A 15 -21.97 5.17 8.12
C ARG A 15 -20.82 4.34 7.55
N ILE A 16 -20.66 3.11 8.01
CA ILE A 16 -19.62 2.18 7.56
C ILE A 16 -19.87 1.73 6.11
N LEU A 17 -21.13 1.59 5.70
CA LEU A 17 -21.50 1.20 4.33
C LEU A 17 -21.48 2.37 3.34
N GLU A 18 -21.57 3.61 3.82
CA GLU A 18 -21.54 4.82 2.99
C GLU A 18 -20.12 5.37 2.74
N HIS A 19 -19.12 4.90 3.48
CA HIS A 19 -17.73 5.33 3.29
C HIS A 19 -17.02 4.40 2.31
N THR A 20 -16.54 4.96 1.23
CA THR A 20 -15.64 4.36 0.22
C THR A 20 -14.24 4.03 0.78
N MET A 21 -14.05 4.06 2.09
CA MET A 21 -12.77 3.79 2.74
C MET A 21 -12.43 2.31 2.73
N SER A 22 -11.13 2.02 2.63
CA SER A 22 -10.61 0.67 2.75
C SER A 22 -10.97 0.06 4.11
N GLN A 23 -11.39 -1.20 4.11
CA GLN A 23 -11.83 -1.92 5.32
C GLN A 23 -10.99 -3.15 5.53
N MET A 24 -10.83 -3.52 6.77
CA MET A 24 -10.26 -4.80 7.16
C MET A 24 -11.35 -5.74 7.69
N ARG A 25 -11.28 -6.99 7.32
CA ARG A 25 -12.17 -8.04 7.79
C ARG A 25 -11.35 -9.16 8.41
N LEU A 26 -11.72 -9.55 9.61
CA LEU A 26 -11.13 -10.72 10.27
C LEU A 26 -11.75 -11.99 9.72
N ASN A 27 -10.94 -12.90 9.20
CA ASN A 27 -11.40 -14.22 8.84
C ASN A 27 -11.61 -15.05 10.13
N PRO A 28 -12.86 -15.42 10.46
CA PRO A 28 -13.15 -16.10 11.74
C PRO A 28 -12.60 -17.51 11.82
N LEU A 29 -12.18 -18.11 10.70
CA LEU A 29 -11.67 -19.48 10.66
C LEU A 29 -10.18 -19.57 10.99
N ASN A 30 -9.40 -18.55 10.64
CA ASN A 30 -7.94 -18.59 10.79
C ASN A 30 -7.34 -17.36 11.49
N GLY A 31 -8.19 -16.39 11.90
CA GLY A 31 -7.74 -15.20 12.59
C GLY A 31 -6.98 -14.17 11.73
N ARG A 32 -6.92 -14.35 10.41
CA ARG A 32 -6.19 -13.46 9.52
C ARG A 32 -7.04 -12.25 9.12
N TRP A 33 -6.42 -11.09 9.11
CA TRP A 33 -7.03 -9.88 8.57
C TRP A 33 -6.89 -9.82 7.05
N VAL A 34 -7.97 -9.44 6.37
CA VAL A 34 -8.02 -9.24 4.92
C VAL A 34 -8.45 -7.81 4.66
N THR A 35 -7.68 -7.07 3.87
CA THR A 35 -8.01 -5.71 3.48
C THR A 35 -8.92 -5.73 2.24
N ILE A 36 -10.05 -5.05 2.33
CA ILE A 36 -11.01 -4.87 1.23
C ILE A 36 -10.92 -3.40 0.79
N VAL A 37 -10.50 -3.18 -0.44
CA VAL A 37 -10.35 -1.86 -1.04
C VAL A 37 -11.36 -1.71 -2.17
N ALA A 38 -12.49 -1.04 -1.89
CA ALA A 38 -13.58 -0.90 -2.85
C ALA A 38 -13.16 -0.16 -4.13
N GLU A 39 -12.33 0.87 -4.01
CA GLU A 39 -11.84 1.66 -5.14
C GLU A 39 -10.91 0.87 -6.08
N ARG A 40 -10.29 -0.19 -5.58
CA ARG A 40 -9.47 -1.07 -6.43
C ARG A 40 -10.30 -1.85 -7.46
N ALA A 41 -11.60 -2.01 -7.24
CA ALA A 41 -12.51 -2.57 -8.25
C ALA A 41 -12.65 -1.66 -9.48
N GLN A 42 -12.35 -0.37 -9.36
CA GLN A 42 -12.35 0.61 -10.46
C GLN A 42 -11.00 0.71 -11.20
N ARG A 43 -9.97 0.00 -10.74
CA ARG A 43 -8.72 -0.09 -11.50
C ARG A 43 -9.01 -0.69 -12.87
N PRO A 44 -8.36 -0.21 -13.92
CA PRO A 44 -8.35 -0.95 -15.19
C PRO A 44 -7.99 -2.40 -14.89
N ASN A 45 -8.86 -3.32 -15.29
CA ASN A 45 -8.72 -4.74 -14.96
C ASN A 45 -7.59 -5.34 -15.79
N ASP A 46 -6.36 -5.26 -15.26
CA ASP A 46 -5.17 -5.83 -15.89
C ASP A 46 -5.13 -7.38 -15.80
N PHE A 47 -6.15 -7.99 -15.17
CA PHE A 47 -6.36 -9.45 -15.18
C PHE A 47 -7.10 -9.97 -16.42
N ALA A 48 -7.61 -9.10 -17.29
CA ALA A 48 -8.06 -9.55 -18.60
C ALA A 48 -6.87 -10.23 -19.31
N PRO A 49 -7.07 -11.35 -20.02
CA PRO A 49 -6.03 -11.94 -20.85
C PRO A 49 -5.62 -10.92 -21.90
N ARG A 50 -4.68 -10.06 -21.57
CA ARG A 50 -3.98 -9.26 -22.55
C ARG A 50 -2.96 -10.18 -23.18
N ASP A 51 -3.18 -10.44 -24.44
CA ASP A 51 -2.14 -10.94 -25.30
C ASP A 51 -0.98 -9.95 -25.20
N SER A 52 0.14 -10.43 -24.60
CA SER A 52 1.47 -9.87 -24.69
C SER A 52 1.82 -8.58 -23.91
N SER A 53 2.91 -8.58 -23.40
CA SER A 53 4.24 -7.96 -23.56
C SER A 53 4.37 -6.65 -24.40
N VAL A 54 3.32 -6.04 -24.90
CA VAL A 54 3.41 -4.75 -25.57
C VAL A 54 2.94 -3.68 -24.59
N GLU A 55 3.92 -2.94 -24.05
CA GLU A 55 3.67 -1.66 -23.43
C GLU A 55 2.87 -0.81 -24.41
N ASP A 56 1.75 -0.28 -23.97
CA ASP A 56 0.97 0.62 -24.77
C ASP A 56 1.75 1.94 -24.94
N PRO A 57 2.33 2.23 -26.11
CA PRO A 57 3.12 3.45 -26.29
C PRO A 57 2.29 4.73 -26.13
N SER A 58 0.95 4.62 -26.14
CA SER A 58 0.04 5.74 -25.89
C SER A 58 -0.14 6.06 -24.40
N ARG A 59 0.33 5.19 -23.49
CA ARG A 59 0.29 5.38 -22.05
C ARG A 59 1.70 5.49 -21.48
N PRO A 60 2.22 6.72 -21.32
CA PRO A 60 3.55 6.90 -20.74
C PRO A 60 3.58 6.33 -19.33
N CYS A 61 4.66 5.64 -18.98
CA CYS A 61 4.85 5.09 -17.65
C CYS A 61 4.93 6.22 -16.61
N PRO A 62 4.10 6.20 -15.55
CA PRO A 62 4.08 7.27 -14.56
C PRO A 62 5.34 7.33 -13.69
N PHE A 63 6.17 6.28 -13.71
CA PHE A 63 7.38 6.21 -12.91
C PHE A 63 8.65 6.52 -13.69
N CYS A 64 8.57 6.68 -15.01
CA CYS A 64 9.70 7.11 -15.82
C CYS A 64 10.06 8.59 -15.58
N PRO A 65 11.36 8.95 -15.68
CA PRO A 65 11.77 10.35 -15.65
C PRO A 65 11.03 11.21 -16.69
N GLY A 66 10.64 12.43 -16.27
CA GLY A 66 9.86 13.35 -17.11
C GLY A 66 8.34 13.12 -17.05
N HIS A 67 7.86 12.20 -16.21
CA HIS A 67 6.43 11.94 -16.01
C HIS A 67 6.03 12.08 -14.54
N GLU A 68 6.79 12.83 -13.75
CA GLU A 68 6.59 12.99 -12.31
C GLU A 68 5.22 13.58 -11.98
N GLU A 69 4.65 14.39 -12.87
CA GLU A 69 3.31 14.99 -12.74
C GLU A 69 2.18 13.93 -12.74
N ASN A 70 2.45 12.73 -13.24
CA ASN A 70 1.47 11.63 -13.23
C ASN A 70 1.43 10.86 -11.90
N THR A 71 2.26 11.26 -10.94
CA THR A 71 2.31 10.68 -9.59
C THR A 71 2.00 11.74 -8.53
N PRO A 72 1.60 11.36 -7.31
CA PRO A 72 1.59 12.29 -6.19
C PRO A 72 2.99 12.90 -5.96
N PRO A 73 3.08 14.07 -5.32
CA PRO A 73 4.37 14.66 -4.95
C PRO A 73 5.23 13.68 -4.16
N ALA A 74 6.53 13.67 -4.44
CA ALA A 74 7.45 12.79 -3.73
C ALA A 74 7.58 13.21 -2.26
N LEU A 75 7.56 12.22 -1.37
CA LEU A 75 7.85 12.36 0.05
C LEU A 75 9.37 12.44 0.26
N GLU A 76 10.10 11.67 -0.53
CA GLU A 76 11.55 11.63 -0.52
C GLU A 76 12.09 11.44 -1.94
N THR A 77 13.20 12.06 -2.25
CA THR A 77 13.89 11.93 -3.52
C THR A 77 15.39 11.84 -3.28
N VAL A 78 16.01 10.81 -3.81
CA VAL A 78 17.47 10.67 -3.85
C VAL A 78 17.94 11.11 -5.22
N GLU A 79 18.83 12.10 -5.25
CA GLU A 79 19.38 12.64 -6.50
C GLU A 79 20.78 12.07 -6.78
N LYS A 80 21.08 11.89 -8.06
CA LYS A 80 22.40 11.53 -8.59
C LYS A 80 22.60 12.27 -9.91
N ASP A 81 23.73 12.94 -10.04
CA ASP A 81 24.12 13.64 -11.28
C ASP A 81 23.07 14.65 -11.81
N GLY A 82 22.35 15.33 -10.90
CA GLY A 82 21.34 16.34 -11.23
C GLY A 82 19.98 15.79 -11.66
N THR A 83 19.78 14.49 -11.53
CA THR A 83 18.49 13.81 -11.76
C THR A 83 18.15 12.93 -10.56
N TRP A 84 16.88 12.57 -10.40
CA TRP A 84 16.52 11.62 -9.36
C TRP A 84 16.99 10.20 -9.72
N SER A 85 17.47 9.48 -8.72
CA SER A 85 17.84 8.07 -8.82
C SER A 85 16.82 7.16 -8.12
N MET A 86 16.15 7.66 -7.09
CA MET A 86 15.07 6.98 -6.36
C MET A 86 14.04 8.00 -5.89
N ARG A 87 12.80 7.56 -5.74
CA ARG A 87 11.70 8.38 -5.23
C ARG A 87 10.78 7.56 -4.34
N VAL A 88 10.30 8.17 -3.26
CA VAL A 88 9.18 7.64 -2.47
C VAL A 88 7.99 8.57 -2.66
N ILE A 89 6.86 8.01 -3.00
CA ILE A 89 5.61 8.72 -3.25
C ILE A 89 4.46 8.08 -2.47
N PRO A 90 3.42 8.80 -2.06
CA PRO A 90 2.20 8.20 -1.57
C PRO A 90 1.59 7.29 -2.65
N ASN A 91 1.03 6.16 -2.24
CA ASN A 91 0.30 5.32 -3.19
C ASN A 91 -1.01 6.02 -3.58
N ARG A 92 -1.24 6.23 -4.87
CA ARG A 92 -2.46 6.87 -5.38
C ARG A 92 -3.75 6.07 -5.06
N TYR A 93 -3.60 4.76 -4.84
CA TYR A 93 -4.70 3.83 -4.53
C TYR A 93 -4.34 3.04 -3.27
N PRO A 94 -4.32 3.69 -2.11
CA PRO A 94 -3.82 3.09 -0.90
C PRO A 94 -4.70 1.91 -0.45
N ALA A 95 -4.07 0.90 0.13
CA ALA A 95 -4.77 -0.17 0.83
C ALA A 95 -4.97 0.19 2.31
N PHE A 96 -4.08 1.02 2.83
CA PHE A 96 -4.13 1.58 4.18
C PHE A 96 -4.02 3.10 4.04
N ASP A 97 -4.95 3.82 4.64
CA ASP A 97 -5.02 5.27 4.57
C ASP A 97 -5.74 5.81 5.81
N GLY A 98 -5.37 7.03 6.23
CA GLY A 98 -5.99 7.70 7.36
C GLY A 98 -5.25 7.56 8.68
N GLU A 99 -5.58 8.47 9.58
CA GLU A 99 -4.92 8.65 10.89
C GLU A 99 -5.75 8.07 12.04
N GLU A 100 -6.88 7.45 11.74
CA GLU A 100 -7.78 6.88 12.73
C GLU A 100 -7.08 5.77 13.53
N ALA A 101 -7.42 5.68 14.80
CA ALA A 101 -6.95 4.59 15.62
C ALA A 101 -7.55 3.26 15.15
N PHE A 102 -6.76 2.20 15.20
CA PHE A 102 -7.23 0.87 14.86
C PHE A 102 -8.33 0.43 15.82
N ALA A 103 -9.58 0.61 15.41
CA ALA A 103 -10.77 0.25 16.17
C ALA A 103 -11.43 -0.98 15.59
N VAL A 104 -11.61 -2.00 16.43
CA VAL A 104 -12.25 -3.26 16.03
C VAL A 104 -13.74 -3.19 16.34
N HIS A 105 -14.57 -3.44 15.33
CA HIS A 105 -16.01 -3.43 15.42
C HIS A 105 -16.61 -4.81 15.16
N ASN A 106 -17.48 -5.26 16.06
CA ASN A 106 -18.24 -6.49 15.86
C ASN A 106 -19.47 -6.23 15.01
N LEU A 107 -19.62 -6.96 13.91
CA LEU A 107 -20.78 -6.94 13.04
C LEU A 107 -21.62 -8.23 13.27
N GLY A 108 -22.41 -8.23 14.36
CA GLY A 108 -23.12 -9.42 14.81
C GLY A 108 -22.20 -10.44 15.52
N PRO A 109 -22.62 -11.69 15.64
CA PRO A 109 -21.96 -12.68 16.52
C PRO A 109 -20.65 -13.25 15.95
N VAL A 110 -20.37 -13.11 14.65
CA VAL A 110 -19.27 -13.80 13.98
C VAL A 110 -18.32 -12.86 13.24
N PHE A 111 -18.84 -11.78 12.68
CA PHE A 111 -18.07 -10.93 11.80
C PHE A 111 -17.41 -9.78 12.55
N VAL A 112 -16.15 -9.57 12.24
CA VAL A 112 -15.33 -8.50 12.83
C VAL A 112 -14.73 -7.66 11.72
N MET A 113 -14.75 -6.36 11.87
CA MET A 113 -14.15 -5.42 10.96
C MET A 113 -13.32 -4.35 11.69
N ALA A 114 -12.45 -3.72 10.95
CA ALA A 114 -11.76 -2.49 11.36
C ALA A 114 -11.58 -1.58 10.13
N GLU A 115 -11.33 -0.32 10.35
CA GLU A 115 -10.88 0.58 9.30
C GLU A 115 -9.44 0.24 8.91
N ALA A 116 -9.11 0.34 7.61
CA ALA A 116 -7.78 0.10 7.12
C ALA A 116 -6.93 1.38 7.22
N SER A 117 -6.84 1.93 8.44
CA SER A 117 -5.96 3.07 8.73
C SER A 117 -4.49 2.67 8.61
N GLY A 118 -3.63 3.65 8.32
CA GLY A 118 -2.20 3.42 8.18
C GLY A 118 -1.58 4.20 7.03
N ILE A 119 -0.43 3.72 6.55
CA ILE A 119 0.36 4.39 5.52
C ILE A 119 0.59 3.42 4.37
N HIS A 120 0.49 3.92 3.14
CA HIS A 120 0.81 3.14 1.96
C HIS A 120 1.60 3.98 0.97
N GLU A 121 2.87 3.68 0.82
CA GLU A 121 3.81 4.36 -0.06
C GLU A 121 4.30 3.44 -1.17
N VAL A 122 4.80 4.05 -2.23
CA VAL A 122 5.50 3.37 -3.32
C VAL A 122 6.92 3.93 -3.39
N PHE A 123 7.91 3.06 -3.46
CA PHE A 123 9.28 3.46 -3.74
C PHE A 123 9.70 2.99 -5.14
N VAL A 124 10.08 3.95 -5.96
CA VAL A 124 10.66 3.73 -7.29
C VAL A 124 12.18 3.74 -7.09
N TYR A 125 12.82 2.60 -7.22
CA TYR A 125 14.21 2.42 -6.81
C TYR A 125 15.22 2.53 -7.95
N THR A 126 14.79 2.89 -9.14
CA THR A 126 15.66 3.19 -10.29
C THR A 126 14.89 4.02 -11.32
N PRO A 127 15.52 4.94 -12.05
CA PRO A 127 14.91 5.64 -13.16
C PRO A 127 14.83 4.77 -14.44
N ASP A 128 15.55 3.65 -14.48
CA ASP A 128 15.55 2.74 -15.63
C ASP A 128 14.34 1.81 -15.60
N HIS A 129 13.49 1.95 -16.61
CA HIS A 129 12.24 1.19 -16.75
C HIS A 129 12.46 -0.33 -16.89
N HIS A 130 13.59 -0.73 -17.42
CA HIS A 130 13.89 -2.13 -17.74
C HIS A 130 14.87 -2.79 -16.76
N SER A 131 15.22 -2.10 -15.68
CA SER A 131 16.11 -2.60 -14.64
C SER A 131 15.39 -3.52 -13.64
N GLY A 132 16.08 -3.88 -12.57
CA GLY A 132 15.56 -4.68 -11.45
C GLY A 132 16.51 -4.66 -10.28
N LEU A 133 16.08 -5.15 -9.11
CA LEU A 133 16.93 -5.18 -7.90
C LEU A 133 18.28 -5.86 -8.13
N HIS A 134 18.29 -6.91 -8.95
CA HIS A 134 19.49 -7.70 -9.27
C HIS A 134 20.49 -6.99 -10.19
N LEU A 135 20.13 -5.83 -10.73
CA LEU A 135 20.98 -5.01 -11.60
C LEU A 135 21.51 -3.76 -10.91
N LEU A 136 21.10 -3.51 -9.65
CA LEU A 136 21.63 -2.39 -8.88
C LEU A 136 23.08 -2.66 -8.50
N ASP A 137 23.93 -1.65 -8.64
CA ASP A 137 25.28 -1.69 -8.05
C ASP A 137 25.21 -1.58 -6.51
N ASP A 138 26.31 -1.89 -5.84
CA ASP A 138 26.38 -1.92 -4.37
C ASP A 138 26.09 -0.55 -3.74
N ASP A 139 26.52 0.54 -4.37
CA ASP A 139 26.28 1.91 -3.89
C ASP A 139 24.77 2.24 -3.98
N HIS A 140 24.15 1.92 -5.10
CA HIS A 140 22.72 2.15 -5.31
C HIS A 140 21.87 1.28 -4.37
N ALA A 141 22.21 0.00 -4.24
CA ALA A 141 21.58 -0.90 -3.28
C ALA A 141 21.72 -0.40 -1.84
N GLY A 142 22.91 0.09 -1.48
CA GLY A 142 23.15 0.71 -0.18
C GLY A 142 22.34 1.98 0.05
N GLN A 143 22.14 2.81 -0.97
CA GLN A 143 21.26 3.97 -0.90
C GLN A 143 19.80 3.58 -0.73
N LEU A 144 19.33 2.55 -1.45
CA LEU A 144 17.97 2.00 -1.29
C LEU A 144 17.72 1.53 0.14
N MET A 145 18.67 0.80 0.74
CA MET A 145 18.55 0.35 2.13
C MET A 145 18.50 1.51 3.12
N ARG A 146 19.26 2.57 2.89
CA ARG A 146 19.20 3.79 3.73
C ARG A 146 17.86 4.48 3.62
N MET A 147 17.35 4.67 2.41
CA MET A 147 16.03 5.26 2.16
C MET A 147 14.92 4.45 2.86
N LEU A 148 14.92 3.12 2.71
CA LEU A 148 13.94 2.26 3.38
C LEU A 148 14.04 2.36 4.92
N ARG A 149 15.27 2.37 5.47
CA ARG A 149 15.49 2.57 6.91
C ARG A 149 14.87 3.88 7.39
N ASP A 150 15.09 4.96 6.66
CA ASP A 150 14.64 6.30 7.05
C ASP A 150 13.11 6.38 6.96
N ARG A 151 12.50 5.80 5.90
CA ARG A 151 11.03 5.67 5.83
C ARG A 151 10.46 4.81 6.97
N PHE A 152 11.13 3.72 7.32
CA PHE A 152 10.71 2.89 8.47
C PHE A 152 10.78 3.64 9.79
N ALA A 153 11.80 4.49 9.98
CA ALA A 153 11.91 5.34 11.16
C ALA A 153 10.78 6.37 11.24
N GLU A 154 10.39 6.98 10.12
CA GLU A 154 9.24 7.88 10.06
C GLU A 154 7.93 7.16 10.34
N HIS A 155 7.72 5.98 9.78
CA HIS A 155 6.56 5.16 10.08
C HIS A 155 6.50 4.78 11.56
N ALA A 156 7.63 4.40 12.17
CA ALA A 156 7.71 4.07 13.59
C ALA A 156 7.42 5.27 14.52
N ALA A 157 7.63 6.49 14.05
CA ALA A 157 7.27 7.71 14.77
C ALA A 157 5.78 8.06 14.66
N THR A 158 5.05 7.40 13.78
CA THR A 158 3.61 7.61 13.54
C THR A 158 2.79 6.81 14.55
N PRO A 159 1.98 7.45 15.41
CA PRO A 159 1.35 6.79 16.57
C PRO A 159 0.46 5.59 16.24
N GLN A 160 -0.20 5.61 15.09
CA GLN A 160 -1.11 4.53 14.66
C GLN A 160 -0.38 3.36 13.98
N VAL A 161 0.89 3.50 13.59
CA VAL A 161 1.66 2.42 12.95
C VAL A 161 2.29 1.53 14.02
N ARG A 162 2.07 0.22 13.91
CA ARG A 162 2.64 -0.80 14.79
C ARG A 162 3.66 -1.69 14.09
N TYR A 163 3.54 -1.80 12.79
CA TYR A 163 4.44 -2.62 11.97
C TYR A 163 4.62 -1.98 10.60
N THR A 164 5.83 -2.03 10.06
CA THR A 164 6.12 -1.54 8.72
C THR A 164 6.67 -2.68 7.87
N GLN A 165 6.07 -2.87 6.69
CA GLN A 165 6.44 -3.90 5.73
C GLN A 165 6.85 -3.27 4.41
N ALA A 166 8.05 -3.55 3.93
CA ALA A 166 8.41 -3.31 2.53
C ALA A 166 8.19 -4.58 1.71
N ILE A 167 7.62 -4.40 0.52
CA ILE A 167 7.38 -5.49 -0.43
C ILE A 167 7.79 -5.06 -1.84
N VAL A 168 8.28 -6.02 -2.63
CA VAL A 168 8.54 -5.83 -4.06
C VAL A 168 7.80 -6.92 -4.82
N ASN A 169 6.87 -6.52 -5.67
CA ASN A 169 6.22 -7.40 -6.63
C ASN A 169 6.88 -7.19 -7.99
N HIS A 170 7.70 -8.13 -8.41
CA HIS A 170 8.38 -8.04 -9.70
C HIS A 170 7.62 -8.82 -10.77
N GLY A 171 7.29 -8.10 -11.83
CA GLY A 171 6.60 -8.67 -12.98
C GLY A 171 5.10 -8.92 -12.75
N ARG A 172 4.42 -9.21 -13.84
CA ARG A 172 2.97 -9.40 -13.89
C ARG A 172 2.49 -10.57 -13.04
N GLU A 173 3.24 -11.67 -13.04
CA GLU A 173 2.87 -12.88 -12.31
C GLU A 173 2.89 -12.68 -10.79
N ALA A 174 3.73 -11.77 -10.30
CA ALA A 174 3.74 -11.34 -8.91
C ALA A 174 2.68 -10.27 -8.57
N GLY A 175 1.86 -9.87 -9.56
CA GLY A 175 0.79 -8.89 -9.36
C GLY A 175 1.24 -7.43 -9.46
N ALA A 176 2.40 -7.15 -10.06
CA ALA A 176 2.81 -5.78 -10.36
C ALA A 176 1.86 -5.16 -11.38
N SER A 177 1.28 -4.00 -11.06
CA SER A 177 0.38 -3.25 -11.94
C SER A 177 1.12 -2.34 -12.92
N VAL A 178 2.37 -2.00 -12.63
CA VAL A 178 3.27 -1.18 -13.44
C VAL A 178 4.56 -1.98 -13.66
N ALA A 179 5.05 -2.03 -14.90
CA ALA A 179 6.25 -2.78 -15.24
C ALA A 179 7.53 -2.13 -14.69
N HIS A 180 7.56 -0.80 -14.58
CA HIS A 180 8.70 -0.05 -14.04
C HIS A 180 9.06 -0.57 -12.64
N PRO A 181 10.36 -0.79 -12.35
CA PRO A 181 10.81 -1.33 -11.07
C PRO A 181 10.41 -0.48 -9.87
N HIS A 182 9.58 -1.03 -9.02
CA HIS A 182 9.09 -0.37 -7.81
C HIS A 182 8.77 -1.37 -6.71
N GLY A 183 8.65 -0.88 -5.51
CA GLY A 183 8.11 -1.62 -4.39
C GLY A 183 7.13 -0.76 -3.60
N GLN A 184 6.62 -1.29 -2.50
CA GLN A 184 5.63 -0.64 -1.66
C GLN A 184 6.08 -0.72 -0.20
N ILE A 185 5.77 0.32 0.57
CA ILE A 185 5.95 0.37 2.01
C ILE A 185 4.58 0.50 2.64
N LEU A 186 4.25 -0.41 3.54
CA LEU A 186 2.99 -0.47 4.24
C LEU A 186 3.22 -0.22 5.73
N GLY A 187 2.67 0.87 6.26
CA GLY A 187 2.59 1.12 7.70
C GLY A 187 1.26 0.58 8.23
N LEU A 188 1.31 -0.49 8.99
CA LEU A 188 0.15 -1.22 9.48
C LEU A 188 -0.18 -0.84 10.92
N PRO A 189 -1.48 -0.75 11.29
CA PRO A 189 -1.90 -0.43 12.64
C PRO A 189 -1.85 -1.64 13.59
N PHE A 190 -1.39 -2.79 13.13
CA PHE A 190 -1.26 -4.04 13.88
C PHE A 190 -0.02 -4.80 13.41
N VAL A 191 0.46 -5.74 14.22
CA VAL A 191 1.49 -6.69 13.83
C VAL A 191 0.80 -7.90 13.18
N PRO A 192 1.18 -8.31 11.95
CA PRO A 192 0.64 -9.52 11.34
C PRO A 192 0.87 -10.76 12.21
N GLY A 193 -0.14 -11.66 12.29
CA GLY A 193 -0.05 -12.84 13.14
C GLY A 193 1.12 -13.76 12.81
N GLU A 194 1.48 -13.88 11.55
CA GLU A 194 2.64 -14.66 11.10
C GLU A 194 3.97 -14.13 11.69
N ILE A 195 4.07 -12.82 11.89
CA ILE A 195 5.25 -12.22 12.53
C ILE A 195 5.24 -12.43 14.04
N LEU A 196 4.04 -12.41 14.66
CA LEU A 196 3.90 -12.70 16.10
C LEU A 196 4.22 -14.15 16.44
N ASP A 197 3.99 -15.08 15.50
CA ASP A 197 4.29 -16.49 15.68
C ASP A 197 5.79 -16.81 15.59
N GLU A 198 6.62 -15.86 15.11
CA GLU A 198 8.08 -15.98 15.00
C GLU A 198 8.82 -15.49 16.26
N GLU A 199 8.14 -14.80 17.20
CA GLU A 199 8.69 -14.35 18.47
C GLU A 199 8.60 -15.43 19.56
#